data_f479a6107431d6e6626756d1f5223499
#
_entry.id   f479a6107431d6e6626756d1f5223499
#
_cell.length_a   1.000
_cell.length_b   1.000
_cell.length_c   1.000
_cell.angle_alpha   90.00
_cell.angle_beta   90.00
_cell.angle_gamma   90.00
#
_symmetry.space_group_name_H-M   'P 1'
#
loop_
_entity.id
_entity.type
_entity.pdbx_description
1 polymer ?
#
loop_
_entity_poly.entity_id
_entity_poly.type
_entity_poly.pdbx_seq_one_letter_code
_entity_poly.pdbx_strand_id
1 'polypeptide(L)'
;MAHPDAIIIGTGVIGTAIAFEMAKLGWKTVSLDRNTQIGHGSTAGSCAVIRMHYSTFEGTAFAWEGYHYWRDWFDYLGLPSHSNLAKFKECGCLVMRTEKNGHLEKHLANSRCLNIPVEEWDSAKINARLPIYSLDSYSPPKLRTDESFGVSNGKRIEGGLYWPNAGYVTDPALSSQNLADAAKNLGAEFCLGVEVIEILQKSGKVRG
;
A
#
# COMPACT_ATOMS: atom_id res chain seq x y z
N MET A 1 -21.37 7.75 28.13
CA MET A 1 -21.00 7.15 26.84
C MET A 1 -20.92 5.65 27.02
N ALA A 2 -21.47 4.85 26.13
CA ALA A 2 -21.26 3.40 26.20
C ALA A 2 -19.78 3.10 25.98
N HIS A 3 -19.23 2.13 26.72
CA HIS A 3 -17.83 1.74 26.56
C HIS A 3 -17.64 1.22 25.12
N PRO A 4 -16.56 1.66 24.41
CA PRO A 4 -16.25 1.09 23.10
C PRO A 4 -15.79 -0.37 23.24
N ASP A 5 -16.05 -1.19 22.21
CA ASP A 5 -15.53 -2.55 22.16
C ASP A 5 -14.04 -2.56 21.83
N ALA A 6 -13.56 -1.56 21.07
CA ALA A 6 -12.14 -1.37 20.76
C ALA A 6 -11.75 0.10 20.64
N ILE A 7 -10.51 0.38 21.02
CA ILE A 7 -9.83 1.66 20.78
C ILE A 7 -8.74 1.42 19.73
N ILE A 8 -8.72 2.25 18.68
CA ILE A 8 -7.74 2.19 17.58
C ILE A 8 -6.83 3.40 17.72
N ILE A 9 -5.51 3.18 17.81
CA ILE A 9 -4.52 4.23 17.91
C ILE A 9 -3.91 4.49 16.54
N GLY A 10 -4.18 5.69 16.00
CA GLY A 10 -3.77 6.13 14.68
C GLY A 10 -4.89 6.05 13.64
N THR A 11 -5.03 7.12 12.85
CA THR A 11 -6.04 7.26 11.78
C THR A 11 -5.41 7.33 10.39
N GLY A 12 -4.25 6.67 10.19
CA GLY A 12 -3.70 6.36 8.88
C GLY A 12 -4.51 5.26 8.19
N VAL A 13 -4.11 4.87 6.97
CA VAL A 13 -4.83 3.87 6.16
C VAL A 13 -5.08 2.55 6.90
N ILE A 14 -4.15 2.11 7.75
CA ILE A 14 -4.30 0.87 8.53
C ILE A 14 -5.38 1.05 9.61
N GLY A 15 -5.29 2.10 10.42
CA GLY A 15 -6.24 2.32 11.52
C GLY A 15 -7.66 2.59 11.02
N THR A 16 -7.82 3.36 9.95
CA THR A 16 -9.13 3.63 9.36
C THR A 16 -9.74 2.38 8.69
N ALA A 17 -8.91 1.53 8.06
CA ALA A 17 -9.37 0.24 7.54
C ALA A 17 -9.83 -0.70 8.67
N ILE A 18 -9.08 -0.78 9.77
CA ILE A 18 -9.49 -1.56 10.95
C ILE A 18 -10.83 -1.03 11.50
N ALA A 19 -10.96 0.29 11.66
CA ALA A 19 -12.21 0.90 12.14
C ALA A 19 -13.41 0.55 11.25
N PHE A 20 -13.21 0.61 9.92
CA PHE A 20 -14.25 0.27 8.96
C PHE A 20 -14.64 -1.21 9.02
N GLU A 21 -13.67 -2.13 8.99
CA GLU A 21 -13.97 -3.56 9.05
C GLU A 21 -14.60 -3.97 10.37
N MET A 22 -14.17 -3.42 11.50
CA MET A 22 -14.80 -3.67 12.78
C MET A 22 -16.23 -3.12 12.85
N ALA A 23 -16.47 -1.92 12.30
CA ALA A 23 -17.81 -1.34 12.25
C ALA A 23 -18.77 -2.17 11.38
N LYS A 24 -18.30 -2.77 10.26
CA LYS A 24 -19.06 -3.73 9.45
C LYS A 24 -19.49 -4.97 10.26
N LEU A 25 -18.69 -5.37 11.25
CA LEU A 25 -19.01 -6.47 12.18
C LEU A 25 -19.89 -6.03 13.36
N GLY A 26 -20.32 -4.77 13.40
CA GLY A 26 -21.16 -4.22 14.46
C GLY A 26 -20.42 -3.81 15.74
N TRP A 27 -19.08 -3.74 15.71
CA TRP A 27 -18.27 -3.30 16.86
C TRP A 27 -18.31 -1.78 17.01
N LYS A 28 -18.43 -1.32 18.24
CA LYS A 28 -18.31 0.10 18.60
C LYS A 28 -16.83 0.45 18.75
N THR A 29 -16.30 1.24 17.83
CA THR A 29 -14.90 1.61 17.82
C THR A 29 -14.71 3.11 18.05
N VAL A 30 -13.63 3.46 18.74
CA VAL A 30 -13.15 4.84 18.89
C VAL A 30 -11.72 4.88 18.36
N SER A 31 -11.47 5.68 17.34
CA SER A 31 -10.13 5.90 16.78
C SER A 31 -9.54 7.20 17.30
N LEU A 32 -8.32 7.15 17.83
CA LEU A 32 -7.60 8.29 18.39
C LEU A 32 -6.39 8.64 17.53
N ASP A 33 -6.17 9.92 17.25
CA ASP A 33 -4.96 10.39 16.56
C ASP A 33 -4.49 11.74 17.13
N ARG A 34 -3.18 11.89 17.26
CA ARG A 34 -2.57 13.16 17.67
C ARG A 34 -2.66 14.25 16.61
N ASN A 35 -2.78 13.86 15.34
CA ASN A 35 -3.01 14.80 14.25
C ASN A 35 -4.46 15.29 14.25
N THR A 36 -4.66 16.49 13.73
CA THR A 36 -5.98 17.11 13.60
C THR A 36 -6.73 16.69 12.33
N GLN A 37 -6.11 15.86 11.49
CA GLN A 37 -6.68 15.38 10.23
C GLN A 37 -6.37 13.90 10.02
N ILE A 38 -7.35 13.17 9.48
CA ILE A 38 -7.23 11.75 9.15
C ILE A 38 -6.23 11.55 8.02
N GLY A 39 -5.40 10.50 8.13
CA GLY A 39 -4.43 10.14 7.10
C GLY A 39 -3.16 10.99 7.06
N HIS A 40 -3.03 12.01 7.89
CA HIS A 40 -1.92 12.97 7.86
C HIS A 40 -0.66 12.53 8.62
N GLY A 41 -0.50 11.23 8.87
CA GLY A 41 0.76 10.63 9.31
C GLY A 41 1.60 10.12 8.13
N SER A 42 2.22 8.96 8.29
CA SER A 42 3.01 8.30 7.23
C SER A 42 2.20 7.97 5.96
N THR A 43 0.89 7.86 6.08
CA THR A 43 0.00 7.64 4.93
C THR A 43 0.08 8.78 3.94
N ALA A 44 -0.03 10.04 4.38
CA ALA A 44 0.06 11.21 3.49
C ALA A 44 1.44 11.34 2.81
N GLY A 45 2.50 10.90 3.49
CA GLY A 45 3.86 10.88 2.94
C GLY A 45 4.18 9.68 2.05
N SER A 46 3.21 8.79 1.80
CA SER A 46 3.38 7.60 0.98
C SER A 46 3.27 7.94 -0.51
N CYS A 47 4.04 7.24 -1.35
CA CYS A 47 3.82 7.23 -2.80
C CYS A 47 2.64 6.34 -3.22
N ALA A 48 1.95 5.73 -2.27
CA ALA A 48 0.71 4.96 -2.43
C ALA A 48 0.75 3.88 -3.52
N VAL A 49 1.90 3.25 -3.73
CA VAL A 49 2.06 2.16 -4.70
C VAL A 49 1.32 0.92 -4.22
N ILE A 50 0.49 0.38 -5.08
CA ILE A 50 -0.20 -0.90 -4.90
C ILE A 50 0.51 -1.94 -5.78
N ARG A 51 1.08 -2.95 -5.14
CA ARG A 51 1.81 -4.02 -5.81
C ARG A 51 1.49 -5.37 -5.18
N MET A 52 1.55 -6.46 -5.95
CA MET A 52 1.20 -7.81 -5.52
C MET A 52 2.43 -8.74 -5.40
N HIS A 53 3.64 -8.22 -5.49
CA HIS A 53 4.86 -9.03 -5.42
C HIS A 53 5.61 -8.78 -4.12
N TYR A 54 5.73 -9.83 -3.32
CA TYR A 54 6.45 -9.84 -2.04
C TYR A 54 7.32 -11.08 -1.93
N SER A 55 8.31 -11.04 -1.04
CA SER A 55 9.26 -12.15 -0.83
C SER A 55 8.65 -13.34 -0.08
N THR A 56 7.52 -13.16 0.60
CA THR A 56 6.77 -14.22 1.27
C THR A 56 5.49 -14.54 0.51
N PHE A 57 5.05 -15.79 0.58
CA PHE A 57 3.79 -16.22 -0.02
C PHE A 57 2.61 -15.50 0.60
N GLU A 58 2.58 -15.43 1.93
CA GLU A 58 1.51 -14.76 2.69
C GLU A 58 1.42 -13.28 2.35
N GLY A 59 2.57 -12.58 2.27
CA GLY A 59 2.61 -11.17 1.87
C GLY A 59 2.08 -10.95 0.45
N THR A 60 2.37 -11.88 -0.47
CA THR A 60 1.83 -11.84 -1.83
C THR A 60 0.32 -12.10 -1.83
N ALA A 61 -0.17 -13.07 -1.06
CA ALA A 61 -1.59 -13.39 -0.95
C ALA A 61 -2.40 -12.23 -0.36
N PHE A 62 -1.93 -11.62 0.75
CA PHE A 62 -2.56 -10.44 1.33
C PHE A 62 -2.60 -9.24 0.37
N ALA A 63 -1.51 -9.02 -0.35
CA ALA A 63 -1.46 -7.92 -1.32
C ALA A 63 -2.40 -8.15 -2.50
N TRP A 64 -2.56 -9.40 -2.95
CA TRP A 64 -3.50 -9.78 -3.99
C TRP A 64 -4.95 -9.61 -3.55
N GLU A 65 -5.27 -10.02 -2.33
CA GLU A 65 -6.58 -9.73 -1.72
C GLU A 65 -6.84 -8.23 -1.65
N GLY A 66 -5.86 -7.45 -1.17
CA GLY A 66 -5.94 -5.99 -1.08
C GLY A 66 -6.16 -5.29 -2.42
N TYR A 67 -5.63 -5.83 -3.53
CA TYR A 67 -5.85 -5.31 -4.87
C TYR A 67 -7.34 -5.27 -5.24
N HIS A 68 -8.10 -6.30 -4.89
CA HIS A 68 -9.53 -6.35 -5.22
C HIS A 68 -10.31 -5.24 -4.51
N TYR A 69 -9.97 -4.92 -3.26
CA TYR A 69 -10.58 -3.79 -2.55
C TYR A 69 -10.24 -2.43 -3.20
N TRP A 70 -9.00 -2.24 -3.64
CA TRP A 70 -8.60 -1.02 -4.34
C TRP A 70 -9.27 -0.88 -5.72
N ARG A 71 -9.39 -1.97 -6.47
CA ARG A 71 -10.05 -1.99 -7.78
C ARG A 71 -11.52 -1.63 -7.65
N ASP A 72 -12.18 -2.21 -6.68
CA ASP A 72 -13.62 -2.08 -6.46
C ASP A 72 -13.92 -1.09 -5.31
N TRP A 73 -13.07 -0.05 -5.15
CA TRP A 73 -13.05 0.88 -4.01
C TRP A 73 -14.40 1.51 -3.69
N PHE A 74 -15.14 1.94 -4.70
CA PHE A 74 -16.46 2.52 -4.55
C PHE A 74 -17.44 1.53 -3.89
N ASP A 75 -17.54 0.33 -4.45
CA ASP A 75 -18.46 -0.70 -3.98
C ASP A 75 -18.06 -1.21 -2.58
N TYR A 76 -16.75 -1.34 -2.34
CA TYR A 76 -16.22 -1.74 -1.05
C TYR A 76 -16.59 -0.78 0.07
N LEU A 77 -16.53 0.52 -0.17
CA LEU A 77 -16.86 1.53 0.83
C LEU A 77 -18.37 1.70 1.06
N GLY A 78 -19.19 1.45 0.06
CA GLY A 78 -20.65 1.66 0.12
C GLY A 78 -21.04 3.13 0.36
N LEU A 79 -20.18 4.07 -0.05
CA LEU A 79 -20.43 5.50 0.10
C LEU A 79 -21.35 6.04 -1.01
N PRO A 80 -22.07 7.16 -0.80
CA PRO A 80 -22.89 7.79 -1.83
C PRO A 80 -22.10 8.13 -3.09
N SER A 81 -22.72 8.04 -4.26
CA SER A 81 -22.11 8.24 -5.58
C SER A 81 -21.48 9.64 -5.81
N HIS A 82 -21.89 10.64 -5.02
CA HIS A 82 -21.32 11.99 -5.07
C HIS A 82 -20.10 12.20 -4.15
N SER A 83 -19.69 11.14 -3.42
CA SER A 83 -18.51 11.22 -2.54
C SER A 83 -17.24 11.43 -3.34
N ASN A 84 -16.35 12.28 -2.83
CA ASN A 84 -15.03 12.44 -3.42
C ASN A 84 -14.16 11.24 -2.97
N LEU A 85 -13.82 10.34 -3.90
CA LEU A 85 -13.08 9.13 -3.61
C LEU A 85 -11.66 9.16 -4.19
N ALA A 86 -10.71 8.63 -3.43
CA ALA A 86 -9.41 8.28 -3.94
C ALA A 86 -9.55 7.25 -5.07
N LYS A 87 -8.71 7.36 -6.10
CA LYS A 87 -8.80 6.50 -7.29
C LYS A 87 -7.57 5.60 -7.38
N PHE A 88 -7.78 4.32 -7.56
CA PHE A 88 -6.72 3.42 -7.95
C PHE A 88 -6.46 3.57 -9.45
N LYS A 89 -5.19 3.80 -9.81
CA LYS A 89 -4.70 3.87 -11.19
C LYS A 89 -3.89 2.62 -11.48
N GLU A 90 -4.50 1.69 -12.21
CA GLU A 90 -3.87 0.46 -12.66
C GLU A 90 -3.00 0.77 -13.88
N CYS A 91 -1.71 0.92 -13.67
CA CYS A 91 -0.73 1.28 -14.70
C CYS A 91 0.38 0.24 -14.88
N GLY A 92 0.33 -0.82 -14.09
CA GLY A 92 1.34 -1.86 -14.04
C GLY A 92 2.59 -1.47 -13.23
N CYS A 93 3.41 -2.49 -12.97
CA CYS A 93 4.71 -2.33 -12.33
C CYS A 93 5.73 -3.24 -13.00
N LEU A 94 6.80 -2.65 -13.50
CA LEU A 94 7.95 -3.38 -14.03
C LEU A 94 9.06 -3.39 -12.99
N VAL A 95 9.57 -4.56 -12.64
CA VAL A 95 10.79 -4.72 -11.85
C VAL A 95 11.87 -5.32 -12.74
N MET A 96 12.86 -4.52 -13.07
CA MET A 96 13.97 -4.94 -13.94
C MET A 96 14.87 -5.97 -13.22
N ARG A 97 15.28 -7.02 -13.92
CA ARG A 97 16.26 -8.00 -13.43
C ARG A 97 17.64 -7.36 -13.36
N THR A 98 18.28 -7.48 -12.21
CA THR A 98 19.65 -7.01 -11.97
C THR A 98 20.46 -8.12 -11.29
N GLU A 99 21.77 -8.00 -11.24
CA GLU A 99 22.66 -8.93 -10.55
C GLU A 99 22.35 -9.03 -9.03
N LYS A 100 21.65 -8.04 -8.46
CA LYS A 100 21.39 -7.90 -7.03
C LYS A 100 20.00 -8.32 -6.59
N ASN A 101 19.08 -8.60 -7.50
CA ASN A 101 17.69 -8.92 -7.17
C ASN A 101 17.24 -10.33 -7.58
N GLY A 102 18.09 -11.32 -7.40
CA GLY A 102 17.77 -12.76 -7.64
C GLY A 102 16.52 -13.25 -6.88
N HIS A 103 16.04 -12.50 -5.88
CA HIS A 103 14.78 -12.76 -5.20
C HIS A 103 13.53 -12.61 -6.10
N LEU A 104 13.65 -12.02 -7.29
CA LEU A 104 12.53 -11.91 -8.24
C LEU A 104 11.97 -13.27 -8.68
N GLU A 105 12.81 -14.32 -8.71
CA GLU A 105 12.33 -15.67 -9.03
C GLU A 105 11.31 -16.17 -7.98
N LYS A 106 11.51 -15.80 -6.72
CA LYS A 106 10.58 -16.11 -5.64
C LYS A 106 9.25 -15.35 -5.81
N HIS A 107 9.32 -14.07 -6.22
CA HIS A 107 8.12 -13.28 -6.53
C HIS A 107 7.34 -13.87 -7.69
N LEU A 108 8.04 -14.32 -8.75
CA LEU A 108 7.44 -14.99 -9.90
C LEU A 108 6.73 -16.29 -9.49
N ALA A 109 7.41 -17.12 -8.70
CA ALA A 109 6.86 -18.38 -8.20
C ALA A 109 5.62 -18.17 -7.34
N ASN A 110 5.65 -17.21 -6.40
CA ASN A 110 4.49 -16.86 -5.56
C ASN A 110 3.31 -16.35 -6.41
N SER A 111 3.59 -15.46 -7.39
CA SER A 111 2.56 -14.93 -8.28
C SER A 111 1.90 -16.05 -9.09
N ARG A 112 2.68 -16.97 -9.66
CA ARG A 112 2.15 -18.12 -10.42
C ARG A 112 1.33 -19.06 -9.54
N CYS A 113 1.78 -19.34 -8.32
CA CYS A 113 1.05 -20.19 -7.37
C CYS A 113 -0.32 -19.62 -7.01
N LEU A 114 -0.44 -18.30 -6.92
CA LEU A 114 -1.68 -17.57 -6.61
C LEU A 114 -2.49 -17.14 -7.85
N ASN A 115 -2.07 -17.56 -9.06
CA ASN A 115 -2.67 -17.14 -10.32
C ASN A 115 -2.73 -15.62 -10.50
N ILE A 116 -1.74 -14.90 -9.95
CA ILE A 116 -1.61 -13.45 -10.15
C ILE A 116 -0.99 -13.22 -11.53
N PRO A 117 -1.59 -12.37 -12.40
CA PRO A 117 -1.03 -12.05 -13.70
C PRO A 117 0.38 -11.46 -13.57
N VAL A 118 1.34 -12.09 -14.23
CA VAL A 118 2.73 -11.64 -14.30
C VAL A 118 3.31 -12.02 -15.66
N GLU A 119 4.05 -11.11 -16.25
CA GLU A 119 4.70 -11.30 -17.56
C GLU A 119 6.21 -11.20 -17.40
N GLU A 120 6.93 -12.03 -18.12
CA GLU A 120 8.37 -11.89 -18.28
C GLU A 120 8.65 -11.04 -19.52
N TRP A 121 9.33 -9.92 -19.35
CA TRP A 121 9.70 -9.00 -20.43
C TRP A 121 11.19 -9.08 -20.69
N ASP A 122 11.58 -9.24 -21.94
CA ASP A 122 12.95 -9.05 -22.38
C ASP A 122 13.26 -7.55 -22.62
N SER A 123 14.52 -7.26 -22.90
CA SER A 123 14.97 -5.90 -23.16
C SER A 123 14.31 -5.26 -24.40
N ALA A 124 13.97 -6.05 -25.40
CA ALA A 124 13.30 -5.54 -26.60
C ALA A 124 11.86 -5.09 -26.28
N LYS A 125 11.12 -5.89 -25.52
CA LYS A 125 9.77 -5.54 -25.06
C LYS A 125 9.78 -4.33 -24.13
N ILE A 126 10.76 -4.25 -23.20
CA ILE A 126 10.91 -3.09 -22.32
C ILE A 126 11.15 -1.81 -23.16
N ASN A 127 12.10 -1.83 -24.08
CA ASN A 127 12.37 -0.68 -24.96
C ASN A 127 11.16 -0.26 -25.78
N ALA A 128 10.40 -1.22 -26.30
CA ALA A 128 9.22 -0.94 -27.11
C ALA A 128 8.08 -0.31 -26.30
N ARG A 129 7.91 -0.73 -25.05
CA ARG A 129 6.80 -0.27 -24.19
C ARG A 129 7.16 0.96 -23.35
N LEU A 130 8.43 1.09 -22.98
CA LEU A 130 8.95 2.11 -22.09
C LEU A 130 10.23 2.75 -22.65
N PRO A 131 10.17 3.40 -23.81
CA PRO A 131 11.35 3.89 -24.55
C PRO A 131 12.11 5.01 -23.81
N ILE A 132 11.53 5.57 -22.76
CA ILE A 132 12.17 6.61 -21.93
C ILE A 132 13.22 6.05 -20.95
N TYR A 133 13.27 4.73 -20.74
CA TYR A 133 14.21 4.11 -19.80
C TYR A 133 15.48 3.65 -20.51
N SER A 134 16.65 3.99 -19.93
CA SER A 134 17.91 3.33 -20.28
C SER A 134 17.94 1.93 -19.65
N LEU A 135 18.37 0.95 -20.43
CA LEU A 135 18.67 -0.39 -19.94
C LEU A 135 20.14 -0.61 -19.60
N ASP A 136 20.94 0.44 -19.57
CA ASP A 136 22.34 0.35 -19.14
C ASP A 136 22.39 0.07 -17.63
N SER A 137 23.35 -0.76 -17.22
CA SER A 137 23.55 -1.06 -15.80
C SER A 137 24.52 -0.06 -15.16
N TYR A 138 24.13 0.46 -14.00
CA TYR A 138 24.91 1.39 -13.18
C TYR A 138 25.32 0.76 -11.83
N SER A 139 25.26 -0.58 -11.75
CA SER A 139 25.65 -1.34 -10.54
C SER A 139 27.18 -1.44 -10.41
N PRO A 140 27.76 -1.45 -9.20
CA PRO A 140 27.10 -1.18 -7.93
C PRO A 140 26.70 0.29 -7.75
N PRO A 141 25.73 0.61 -6.88
CA PRO A 141 25.36 1.99 -6.58
C PRO A 141 26.56 2.78 -6.06
N LYS A 142 26.71 4.03 -6.51
CA LYS A 142 27.78 4.93 -6.15
C LYS A 142 27.25 6.18 -5.48
N LEU A 143 28.04 6.79 -4.62
CA LEU A 143 27.70 8.09 -4.04
C LEU A 143 27.73 9.18 -5.13
N ARG A 144 26.90 10.20 -4.98
CA ARG A 144 26.86 11.35 -5.90
C ARG A 144 28.19 12.08 -6.00
N THR A 145 29.06 11.97 -5.00
CA THR A 145 30.40 12.56 -4.94
C THR A 145 31.48 11.71 -5.62
N ASP A 146 31.12 10.48 -6.03
CA ASP A 146 32.05 9.61 -6.78
C ASP A 146 32.16 10.09 -8.22
N GLU A 147 33.41 10.21 -8.75
CA GLU A 147 33.67 10.65 -10.11
C GLU A 147 32.99 9.78 -11.18
N SER A 148 32.75 8.52 -10.86
CA SER A 148 32.05 7.57 -11.73
C SER A 148 30.56 7.47 -11.47
N PHE A 149 29.96 8.39 -10.68
CA PHE A 149 28.51 8.46 -10.50
C PHE A 149 27.80 8.72 -11.85
N GLY A 150 26.82 7.90 -12.17
CA GLY A 150 26.10 8.00 -13.44
C GLY A 150 26.84 7.43 -14.66
N VAL A 151 28.01 6.83 -14.47
CA VAL A 151 28.72 6.11 -15.53
C VAL A 151 28.29 4.64 -15.53
N SER A 152 27.83 4.15 -16.70
CA SER A 152 27.48 2.75 -16.90
C SER A 152 28.69 1.84 -16.68
N ASN A 153 28.42 0.64 -16.13
CA ASN A 153 29.46 -0.39 -15.98
C ASN A 153 29.69 -1.22 -17.26
N GLY A 154 29.06 -0.83 -18.40
CA GLY A 154 29.15 -1.53 -19.68
C GLY A 154 28.22 -2.75 -19.82
N LYS A 155 27.52 -3.15 -18.75
CA LYS A 155 26.49 -4.21 -18.81
C LYS A 155 25.11 -3.64 -19.10
N ARG A 156 24.20 -4.50 -19.52
CA ARG A 156 22.81 -4.13 -19.79
C ARG A 156 21.83 -4.97 -19.00
N ILE A 157 20.68 -4.40 -18.70
CA ILE A 157 19.52 -5.09 -18.13
C ILE A 157 18.87 -5.90 -19.25
N GLU A 158 18.79 -7.21 -19.06
CA GLU A 158 18.31 -8.15 -20.09
C GLU A 158 16.80 -8.32 -20.10
N GLY A 159 16.12 -7.97 -19.00
CA GLY A 159 14.68 -8.09 -18.87
C GLY A 159 14.15 -7.74 -17.50
N GLY A 160 12.91 -8.14 -17.22
CA GLY A 160 12.23 -7.90 -15.96
C GLY A 160 10.92 -8.66 -15.83
N LEU A 161 10.27 -8.48 -14.69
CA LEU A 161 8.93 -8.98 -14.41
C LEU A 161 7.95 -7.82 -14.40
N TYR A 162 6.84 -7.97 -15.11
CA TYR A 162 5.78 -6.97 -15.20
C TYR A 162 4.47 -7.51 -14.61
N TRP A 163 3.93 -6.79 -13.64
CA TRP A 163 2.62 -7.06 -13.04
C TRP A 163 1.61 -6.05 -13.56
N PRO A 164 0.71 -6.44 -14.48
CA PRO A 164 -0.23 -5.50 -15.11
C PRO A 164 -1.21 -4.87 -14.13
N ASN A 165 -1.61 -5.61 -13.09
CA ASN A 165 -2.60 -5.17 -12.09
C ASN A 165 -2.03 -4.26 -11.00
N ALA A 166 -0.71 -4.01 -10.99
CA ALA A 166 -0.10 -3.06 -10.07
C ALA A 166 -0.42 -1.61 -10.48
N GLY A 167 -0.26 -0.69 -9.52
CA GLY A 167 -0.53 0.71 -9.79
C GLY A 167 -0.31 1.60 -8.58
N TYR A 168 -1.09 2.66 -8.46
CA TYR A 168 -1.02 3.58 -7.33
C TYR A 168 -2.38 4.22 -7.02
N VAL A 169 -2.55 4.64 -5.79
CA VAL A 169 -3.71 5.43 -5.34
C VAL A 169 -3.40 6.91 -5.50
N THR A 170 -4.30 7.66 -6.11
CA THR A 170 -4.08 9.08 -6.47
C THR A 170 -3.88 10.00 -5.27
N ASP A 171 -4.52 9.67 -4.14
CA ASP A 171 -4.44 10.46 -2.92
C ASP A 171 -4.52 9.53 -1.69
N PRO A 172 -3.37 9.23 -1.07
CA PRO A 172 -3.32 8.33 0.08
C PRO A 172 -4.02 8.89 1.33
N ALA A 173 -3.97 10.19 1.56
CA ALA A 173 -4.68 10.80 2.69
C ALA A 173 -6.21 10.72 2.49
N LEU A 174 -6.67 11.01 1.28
CA LEU A 174 -8.08 10.88 0.91
C LEU A 174 -8.57 9.43 1.05
N SER A 175 -7.75 8.43 0.76
CA SER A 175 -8.14 7.03 0.96
C SER A 175 -8.45 6.71 2.42
N SER A 176 -7.63 7.25 3.36
CA SER A 176 -7.91 7.12 4.79
C SER A 176 -9.18 7.87 5.21
N GLN A 177 -9.40 9.06 4.65
CA GLN A 177 -10.62 9.81 4.89
C GLN A 177 -11.86 9.05 4.40
N ASN A 178 -11.80 8.45 3.21
CA ASN A 178 -12.90 7.64 2.67
C ASN A 178 -13.24 6.45 3.56
N LEU A 179 -12.23 5.72 4.05
CA LEU A 179 -12.42 4.62 5.02
C LEU A 179 -13.06 5.12 6.32
N ALA A 180 -12.59 6.26 6.82
CA ALA A 180 -13.16 6.84 8.04
C ALA A 180 -14.60 7.29 7.86
N ASP A 181 -14.95 7.87 6.72
CA ASP A 181 -16.33 8.29 6.41
C ASP A 181 -17.25 7.07 6.28
N ALA A 182 -16.79 6.00 5.63
CA ALA A 182 -17.51 4.74 5.58
C ALA A 182 -17.70 4.12 6.98
N ALA A 183 -16.65 4.15 7.82
CA ALA A 183 -16.72 3.66 9.20
C ALA A 183 -17.69 4.49 10.06
N LYS A 184 -17.67 5.83 9.93
CA LYS A 184 -18.61 6.73 10.65
C LYS A 184 -20.07 6.46 10.27
N ASN A 185 -20.35 6.19 9.01
CA ASN A 185 -21.69 5.82 8.55
C ASN A 185 -22.21 4.54 9.23
N LEU A 186 -21.29 3.69 9.71
CA LEU A 186 -21.58 2.46 10.46
C LEU A 186 -21.46 2.66 11.99
N GLY A 187 -21.25 3.88 12.47
CA GLY A 187 -21.23 4.22 13.88
C GLY A 187 -19.86 4.25 14.56
N ALA A 188 -18.75 4.17 13.81
CA ALA A 188 -17.42 4.35 14.37
C ALA A 188 -17.15 5.82 14.74
N GLU A 189 -16.44 6.05 15.85
CA GLU A 189 -16.08 7.39 16.32
C GLU A 189 -14.60 7.69 16.08
N PHE A 190 -14.30 8.97 15.81
CA PHE A 190 -12.93 9.46 15.57
C PHE A 190 -12.67 10.70 16.41
N CYS A 191 -11.67 10.63 17.31
CA CYS A 191 -11.20 11.73 18.15
C CYS A 191 -9.80 12.15 17.69
N LEU A 192 -9.72 13.29 17.03
CA LEU A 192 -8.48 13.84 16.48
C LEU A 192 -7.89 14.90 17.43
N GLY A 193 -6.58 15.17 17.31
CA GLY A 193 -5.87 16.06 18.21
C GLY A 193 -5.66 15.45 19.61
N VAL A 194 -5.75 14.14 19.76
CA VAL A 194 -5.60 13.39 21.02
C VAL A 194 -4.40 12.48 20.94
N GLU A 195 -3.40 12.73 21.74
CA GLU A 195 -2.21 11.89 21.86
C GLU A 195 -2.39 10.82 22.93
N VAL A 196 -2.18 9.56 22.54
CA VAL A 196 -2.13 8.45 23.49
C VAL A 196 -0.71 8.38 24.07
N ILE A 197 -0.59 8.59 25.36
CA ILE A 197 0.69 8.60 26.07
C ILE A 197 0.97 7.29 26.80
N GLU A 198 -0.07 6.53 27.16
CA GLU A 198 0.06 5.29 27.92
C GLU A 198 -1.15 4.37 27.66
N ILE A 199 -0.93 3.06 27.72
CA ILE A 199 -2.00 2.05 27.72
C ILE A 199 -2.11 1.49 29.14
N LEU A 200 -3.19 1.85 29.84
CA LEU A 200 -3.41 1.40 31.20
C LEU A 200 -3.84 -0.06 31.25
N GLN A 201 -3.17 -0.83 32.08
CA GLN A 201 -3.44 -2.25 32.27
C GLN A 201 -3.67 -2.59 33.75
N LYS A 202 -4.62 -3.48 34.00
CA LYS A 202 -4.86 -4.06 35.34
C LYS A 202 -5.13 -5.55 35.20
N SER A 203 -4.36 -6.37 35.91
CA SER A 203 -4.50 -7.85 35.88
C SER A 203 -4.48 -8.44 34.46
N GLY A 204 -3.56 -7.95 33.58
CA GLY A 204 -3.40 -8.42 32.20
C GLY A 204 -4.50 -7.97 31.24
N LYS A 205 -5.39 -7.07 31.64
CA LYS A 205 -6.46 -6.50 30.79
C LYS A 205 -6.25 -5.01 30.59
N VAL A 206 -6.45 -4.55 29.36
CA VAL A 206 -6.48 -3.12 29.02
C VAL A 206 -7.67 -2.45 29.72
N ARG A 207 -7.46 -1.26 30.28
CA ARG A 207 -8.46 -0.49 31.02
C ARG A 207 -8.61 0.96 30.55
N GLY A 208 -7.66 1.46 29.76
CA GLY A 208 -7.65 2.81 29.20
C GLY A 208 -6.36 3.10 28.46
#